data_abce9dade11a54f79d48d5bdfd3cdecb
#
_entry.id   abce9dade11a54f79d48d5bdfd3cdecb
#
_cell.length_a   1.000
_cell.length_b   1.000
_cell.length_c   1.000
_cell.angle_alpha   90.00
_cell.angle_beta   90.00
_cell.angle_gamma   90.00
#
_symmetry.space_group_name_H-M   'P 1'
#
loop_
_entity.id
_entity.type
_entity.pdbx_description
1 polymer ?
#
loop_
_entity_poly.entity_id
_entity_poly.type
_entity_poly.pdbx_seq_one_letter_code
_entity_poly.pdbx_strand_id
1 'polypeptide(L)'
;MLQMSRRQFLKVTATSLAGSSLALMGFAPDNALAEVRQYKLARTTETRNTCPYCSVGCGILMYGLGDGAKNATASIIHIEGDPDHPVNRGTLCPKGASLIDFIHSPQRLKYPEYRAAGSNEWKRISWDEALDRVAKLLKEDRDANFVEQTADGKTVNRWLTTGMLAASAASNEVGYLTHKVARSMGLLAFDNQARV
;
A
#
# COMPACT_ATOMS: atom_id res chain seq x y z
N MET A 1 3.21 41.26 -13.66
CA MET A 1 1.89 40.67 -13.87
C MET A 1 1.78 39.47 -12.93
N LEU A 2 0.90 39.52 -11.95
CA LEU A 2 0.63 38.39 -11.04
C LEU A 2 -0.17 37.34 -11.82
N GLN A 3 0.46 36.23 -12.14
CA GLN A 3 -0.24 35.07 -12.71
C GLN A 3 -0.98 34.33 -11.60
N MET A 4 -2.27 34.49 -11.58
CA MET A 4 -3.16 33.84 -10.63
C MET A 4 -3.78 32.60 -11.30
N SER A 5 -3.71 31.44 -10.65
CA SER A 5 -4.34 30.23 -11.17
C SER A 5 -5.88 30.35 -11.13
N ARG A 6 -6.58 29.62 -12.03
CA ARG A 6 -8.05 29.60 -12.06
C ARG A 6 -8.67 29.27 -10.68
N ARG A 7 -8.03 28.40 -9.92
CA ARG A 7 -8.48 28.00 -8.58
C ARG A 7 -8.29 29.13 -7.54
N GLN A 8 -7.20 29.89 -7.64
CA GLN A 8 -6.96 31.06 -6.81
C GLN A 8 -7.93 32.20 -7.14
N PHE A 9 -8.21 32.40 -8.43
CA PHE A 9 -9.19 33.36 -8.88
C PHE A 9 -10.59 33.04 -8.34
N LEU A 10 -11.06 31.77 -8.46
CA LEU A 10 -12.36 31.35 -7.94
C LEU A 10 -12.45 31.47 -6.42
N LYS A 11 -11.37 31.19 -5.69
CA LYS A 11 -11.34 31.38 -4.25
C LYS A 11 -11.47 32.86 -3.84
N VAL A 12 -10.73 33.74 -4.50
CA VAL A 12 -10.76 35.18 -4.20
C VAL A 12 -12.10 35.80 -4.57
N THR A 13 -12.68 35.43 -5.73
CA THR A 13 -13.99 35.94 -6.14
C THR A 13 -15.12 35.39 -5.28
N ALA A 14 -15.09 34.11 -4.89
CA ALA A 14 -16.10 33.54 -4.01
C ALA A 14 -16.07 34.16 -2.61
N THR A 15 -14.87 34.39 -2.05
CA THR A 15 -14.75 35.02 -0.74
C THR A 15 -15.12 36.50 -0.73
N SER A 16 -14.81 37.23 -1.81
CA SER A 16 -15.16 38.67 -1.90
C SER A 16 -16.66 38.90 -2.15
N LEU A 17 -17.31 38.10 -3.01
CA LEU A 17 -18.75 38.20 -3.26
C LEU A 17 -19.59 37.70 -2.08
N ALA A 18 -19.21 36.58 -1.45
CA ALA A 18 -19.91 36.06 -0.29
C ALA A 18 -19.72 36.96 0.96
N GLY A 19 -18.53 37.52 1.14
CA GLY A 19 -18.22 38.41 2.26
C GLY A 19 -18.98 39.73 2.19
N SER A 20 -19.09 40.34 1.00
CA SER A 20 -19.79 41.63 0.83
C SER A 20 -21.31 41.47 0.92
N SER A 21 -21.91 40.41 0.40
CA SER A 21 -23.35 40.15 0.47
C SER A 21 -23.79 39.76 1.90
N LEU A 22 -22.98 39.00 2.62
CA LEU A 22 -23.25 38.66 4.03
C LEU A 22 -23.12 39.88 5.00
N ALA A 23 -22.15 40.74 4.76
CA ALA A 23 -22.01 41.97 5.53
C ALA A 23 -23.18 42.93 5.31
N LEU A 24 -23.71 43.03 4.10
CA LEU A 24 -24.92 43.79 3.78
C LEU A 24 -26.20 43.20 4.40
N MET A 25 -26.23 41.93 4.75
CA MET A 25 -27.31 41.24 5.44
C MET A 25 -27.17 41.30 6.99
N GLY A 26 -26.16 42.00 7.51
CA GLY A 26 -25.95 42.15 8.96
C GLY A 26 -25.27 40.99 9.65
N PHE A 27 -24.68 40.07 8.91
CA PHE A 27 -23.88 38.99 9.47
C PHE A 27 -22.46 39.50 9.77
N ALA A 28 -22.06 39.51 11.03
CA ALA A 28 -20.69 39.85 11.42
C ALA A 28 -19.73 38.74 10.90
N PRO A 29 -18.65 39.09 10.17
CA PRO A 29 -17.72 38.12 9.64
C PRO A 29 -17.05 37.24 10.73
N ASP A 30 -16.92 37.74 11.95
CA ASP A 30 -16.33 37.02 13.07
C ASP A 30 -17.18 35.79 13.51
N ASN A 31 -18.50 35.88 13.40
CA ASN A 31 -19.40 34.76 13.72
C ASN A 31 -19.46 33.71 12.60
N ALA A 32 -19.26 34.13 11.35
CA ALA A 32 -19.21 33.19 10.22
C ALA A 32 -17.90 32.39 10.20
N LEU A 33 -16.80 32.90 10.71
CA LEU A 33 -15.53 32.21 10.84
C LEU A 33 -15.52 31.18 11.97
N ALA A 34 -16.35 31.33 12.99
CA ALA A 34 -16.44 30.41 14.12
C ALA A 34 -17.10 29.06 13.78
N GLU A 35 -17.89 29.02 12.71
CA GLU A 35 -18.55 27.79 12.24
C GLU A 35 -17.86 27.10 11.04
N VAL A 36 -16.69 27.54 10.63
CA VAL A 36 -15.91 26.81 9.64
C VAL A 36 -15.57 25.44 10.23
N ARG A 37 -16.24 24.40 9.76
CA ARG A 37 -15.93 23.02 10.14
C ARG A 37 -14.44 22.82 9.97
N GLN A 38 -13.77 22.42 11.06
CA GLN A 38 -12.35 22.11 10.98
C GLN A 38 -12.12 21.16 9.81
N TYR A 39 -11.19 21.53 8.94
CA TYR A 39 -10.84 20.69 7.81
C TYR A 39 -10.53 19.28 8.32
N LYS A 40 -11.14 18.26 7.69
CA LYS A 40 -11.07 16.86 8.11
C LYS A 40 -9.64 16.40 8.45
N LEU A 41 -8.64 16.97 7.79
CA LEU A 41 -7.24 16.60 7.93
C LEU A 41 -6.45 17.49 8.89
N ALA A 42 -7.06 18.49 9.53
CA ALA A 42 -6.36 19.49 10.35
C ALA A 42 -5.63 18.91 11.59
N ARG A 43 -6.04 17.73 12.05
CA ARG A 43 -5.45 17.05 13.23
C ARG A 43 -4.85 15.68 12.87
N THR A 44 -4.55 15.45 11.61
CA THR A 44 -4.00 14.19 11.15
C THR A 44 -2.49 14.25 11.04
N THR A 45 -1.85 13.10 11.18
CA THR A 45 -0.44 12.91 10.82
C THR A 45 -0.39 12.40 9.38
N GLU A 46 0.33 13.12 8.53
CA GLU A 46 0.60 12.72 7.17
C GLU A 46 1.76 11.73 7.13
N THR A 47 1.58 10.66 6.38
CA THR A 47 2.62 9.65 6.13
C THR A 47 2.67 9.33 4.63
N ARG A 48 3.86 9.41 4.04
CA ARG A 48 4.08 9.04 2.65
C ARG A 48 4.26 7.54 2.51
N ASN A 49 3.67 6.97 1.46
CA ASN A 49 3.81 5.54 1.14
C ASN A 49 3.66 5.31 -0.37
N THR A 50 3.84 4.08 -0.79
CA THR A 50 3.68 3.65 -2.18
C THR A 50 2.44 2.79 -2.32
N CYS A 51 1.67 3.01 -3.38
CA CYS A 51 0.49 2.21 -3.72
C CYS A 51 0.91 0.74 -3.98
N PRO A 52 0.25 -0.26 -3.36
CA PRO A 52 0.63 -1.67 -3.48
C PRO A 52 0.10 -2.37 -4.74
N TYR A 53 -0.72 -1.72 -5.57
CA TYR A 53 -1.48 -2.42 -6.61
C TYR A 53 -0.68 -2.80 -7.85
N CYS A 54 0.27 -1.99 -8.28
CA CYS A 54 1.02 -2.33 -9.49
C CYS A 54 2.39 -1.66 -9.52
N SER A 55 3.20 -2.05 -10.51
CA SER A 55 4.57 -1.59 -10.69
C SER A 55 4.72 -0.10 -11.07
N VAL A 56 3.61 0.62 -11.33
CA VAL A 56 3.65 2.08 -11.50
C VAL A 56 4.21 2.75 -10.25
N GLY A 57 3.95 2.18 -9.06
CA GLY A 57 4.52 2.67 -7.81
C GLY A 57 4.08 4.08 -7.44
N CYS A 58 2.79 4.42 -7.67
CA CYS A 58 2.24 5.73 -7.32
C CYS A 58 2.51 6.08 -5.86
N GLY A 59 3.00 7.30 -5.62
CA GLY A 59 3.12 7.86 -4.27
C GLY A 59 1.74 8.22 -3.72
N ILE A 60 1.52 7.91 -2.46
CA ILE A 60 0.30 8.21 -1.72
C ILE A 60 0.61 8.93 -0.42
N LEU A 61 -0.29 9.84 -0.04
CA LEU A 61 -0.35 10.46 1.27
C LEU A 61 -1.43 9.77 2.09
N MET A 62 -1.05 9.24 3.24
CA MET A 62 -1.98 8.62 4.19
C MET A 62 -2.13 9.52 5.40
N TYR A 63 -3.35 9.85 5.75
CA TYR A 63 -3.68 10.71 6.88
C TYR A 63 -4.23 9.87 8.02
N GLY A 64 -3.43 9.75 9.08
CA GLY A 64 -3.78 9.04 10.31
C GLY A 64 -4.36 9.96 11.35
N LEU A 65 -5.43 9.53 12.02
CA LEU A 65 -5.98 10.17 13.20
C LEU A 65 -5.73 9.28 14.42
N GLY A 66 -5.29 9.89 15.52
CA GLY A 66 -4.89 9.16 16.72
C GLY A 66 -3.36 8.99 16.79
N ASP A 67 -2.80 9.24 17.95
CA ASP A 67 -1.36 9.25 18.22
C ASP A 67 -0.90 8.06 19.07
N GLY A 68 -1.79 7.10 19.35
CA GLY A 68 -1.52 6.00 20.28
C GLY A 68 -1.54 6.42 21.76
N ALA A 69 -1.83 7.69 22.07
CA ALA A 69 -2.06 8.13 23.44
C ALA A 69 -3.32 7.46 23.99
N LYS A 70 -3.38 7.37 25.31
CA LYS A 70 -4.41 6.67 26.10
C LYS A 70 -5.76 6.54 25.41
N ASN A 71 -6.11 5.34 25.00
CA ASN A 71 -7.38 4.94 24.41
C ASN A 71 -7.68 5.38 22.96
N ALA A 72 -6.76 6.02 22.25
CA ALA A 72 -6.93 6.38 20.85
C ALA A 72 -6.14 5.41 19.94
N THR A 73 -6.84 4.47 19.31
CA THR A 73 -6.23 3.64 18.28
C THR A 73 -6.02 4.49 17.03
N ALA A 74 -4.77 4.59 16.58
CA ALA A 74 -4.47 5.28 15.32
C ALA A 74 -5.19 4.59 14.15
N SER A 75 -5.86 5.38 13.31
CA SER A 75 -6.59 4.89 12.14
C SER A 75 -6.35 5.81 10.96
N ILE A 76 -6.16 5.22 9.78
CA ILE A 76 -6.07 5.97 8.53
C ILE A 76 -7.49 6.41 8.15
N ILE A 77 -7.71 7.71 7.99
CA ILE A 77 -9.02 8.30 7.70
C ILE A 77 -9.13 8.87 6.29
N HIS A 78 -8.01 9.04 5.60
CA HIS A 78 -7.98 9.54 4.24
C HIS A 78 -6.70 9.11 3.53
N ILE A 79 -6.80 8.87 2.21
CA ILE A 79 -5.67 8.58 1.32
C ILE A 79 -5.87 9.39 0.04
N GLU A 80 -4.80 10.03 -0.42
CA GLU A 80 -4.75 10.72 -1.71
C GLU A 80 -3.40 10.53 -2.39
N GLY A 81 -3.30 10.93 -3.66
CA GLY A 81 -2.04 10.88 -4.40
C GLY A 81 -1.08 11.96 -3.92
N ASP A 82 0.20 11.61 -3.78
CA ASP A 82 1.26 12.54 -3.41
C ASP A 82 1.57 13.48 -4.60
N PRO A 83 1.30 14.79 -4.48
CA PRO A 83 1.56 15.75 -5.57
C PRO A 83 3.05 15.95 -5.87
N ASP A 84 3.92 15.66 -4.90
CA ASP A 84 5.37 15.80 -5.05
C ASP A 84 6.00 14.53 -5.66
N HIS A 85 5.25 13.43 -5.77
CA HIS A 85 5.77 12.19 -6.30
C HIS A 85 6.00 12.27 -7.82
N PRO A 86 7.21 11.95 -8.33
CA PRO A 86 7.57 12.19 -9.73
C PRO A 86 6.74 11.39 -10.75
N VAL A 87 6.19 10.24 -10.34
CA VAL A 87 5.45 9.34 -11.25
C VAL A 87 4.00 9.80 -11.42
N ASN A 88 3.24 9.90 -10.33
CA ASN A 88 1.80 10.14 -10.39
C ASN A 88 1.38 11.59 -10.11
N ARG A 89 2.25 12.41 -9.53
CA ARG A 89 2.03 13.86 -9.32
C ARG A 89 0.64 14.18 -8.75
N GLY A 90 0.22 13.43 -7.73
CA GLY A 90 -1.06 13.58 -7.07
C GLY A 90 -2.24 12.86 -7.72
N THR A 91 -2.06 12.24 -8.89
CA THR A 91 -3.14 11.46 -9.53
C THR A 91 -3.17 10.02 -9.04
N LEU A 92 -4.36 9.45 -8.92
CA LEU A 92 -4.56 8.04 -8.61
C LEU A 92 -5.60 7.43 -9.56
N CYS A 93 -5.39 6.18 -9.93
CA CYS A 93 -6.44 5.39 -10.57
C CYS A 93 -7.53 4.98 -9.53
N PRO A 94 -8.70 4.48 -9.96
CA PRO A 94 -9.76 4.08 -9.02
C PRO A 94 -9.32 3.12 -7.92
N LYS A 95 -8.39 2.20 -8.18
CA LYS A 95 -7.86 1.27 -7.17
C LYS A 95 -7.06 2.01 -6.09
N GLY A 96 -6.17 2.94 -6.50
CA GLY A 96 -5.40 3.75 -5.57
C GLY A 96 -6.29 4.69 -4.75
N ALA A 97 -7.31 5.27 -5.37
CA ALA A 97 -8.26 6.15 -4.70
C ALA A 97 -9.12 5.44 -3.66
N SER A 98 -9.39 4.13 -3.85
CA SER A 98 -10.21 3.30 -2.94
C SER A 98 -9.38 2.50 -1.92
N LEU A 99 -8.08 2.77 -1.77
CA LEU A 99 -7.21 2.04 -0.82
C LEU A 99 -7.71 2.08 0.62
N ILE A 100 -8.38 3.15 1.03
CA ILE A 100 -8.92 3.26 2.39
C ILE A 100 -9.94 2.16 2.68
N ASP A 101 -10.82 1.85 1.72
CA ASP A 101 -11.82 0.80 1.86
C ASP A 101 -11.15 -0.59 1.91
N PHE A 102 -10.09 -0.78 1.12
CA PHE A 102 -9.28 -2.00 1.17
C PHE A 102 -8.61 -2.19 2.53
N ILE A 103 -8.01 -1.14 3.11
CA ILE A 103 -7.33 -1.21 4.41
C ILE A 103 -8.30 -1.57 5.53
N HIS A 104 -9.51 -0.99 5.50
CA HIS A 104 -10.53 -1.18 6.54
C HIS A 104 -11.49 -2.33 6.26
N SER A 105 -11.34 -3.04 5.13
CA SER A 105 -12.20 -4.16 4.79
C SER A 105 -12.21 -5.23 5.89
N PRO A 106 -13.40 -5.64 6.38
CA PRO A 106 -13.50 -6.75 7.33
C PRO A 106 -13.09 -8.10 6.73
N GLN A 107 -13.09 -8.22 5.40
CA GLN A 107 -12.70 -9.42 4.68
C GLN A 107 -11.17 -9.55 4.51
N ARG A 108 -10.41 -8.52 4.86
CA ARG A 108 -8.97 -8.56 4.76
C ARG A 108 -8.39 -9.56 5.75
N LEU A 109 -7.63 -10.55 5.26
CA LEU A 109 -6.86 -11.47 6.09
C LEU A 109 -5.75 -10.70 6.82
N LYS A 110 -5.74 -10.77 8.15
CA LYS A 110 -4.76 -10.08 9.00
C LYS A 110 -3.79 -11.06 9.66
N TYR A 111 -4.09 -12.33 9.60
CA TYR A 111 -3.33 -13.40 10.25
C TYR A 111 -3.23 -14.60 9.33
N PRO A 112 -2.13 -15.36 9.41
CA PRO A 112 -2.00 -16.59 8.63
C PRO A 112 -3.00 -17.65 9.09
N GLU A 113 -3.45 -18.44 8.13
CA GLU A 113 -4.33 -19.58 8.34
C GLU A 113 -3.68 -20.81 7.74
N TYR A 114 -3.78 -21.91 8.46
CA TYR A 114 -3.26 -23.20 8.06
C TYR A 114 -4.39 -24.21 7.87
N ARG A 115 -4.36 -24.92 6.77
CA ARG A 115 -5.22 -26.07 6.51
C ARG A 115 -4.37 -27.33 6.41
N ALA A 116 -4.60 -28.27 7.31
CA ALA A 116 -3.89 -29.56 7.30
C ALA A 116 -4.25 -30.38 6.05
N ALA A 117 -3.33 -31.23 5.60
CA ALA A 117 -3.59 -32.15 4.51
C ALA A 117 -4.82 -33.02 4.82
N GLY A 118 -5.74 -33.14 3.84
CA GLY A 118 -6.98 -33.89 3.98
C GLY A 118 -8.08 -33.18 4.82
N SER A 119 -7.82 -31.99 5.37
CA SER A 119 -8.82 -31.22 6.10
C SER A 119 -9.50 -30.18 5.21
N ASN A 120 -10.77 -29.88 5.49
CA ASN A 120 -11.51 -28.77 4.89
C ASN A 120 -11.54 -27.53 5.80
N GLU A 121 -10.93 -27.60 7.00
CA GLU A 121 -10.96 -26.54 7.98
C GLU A 121 -9.67 -25.70 7.92
N TRP A 122 -9.82 -24.38 7.88
CA TRP A 122 -8.77 -23.42 8.06
C TRP A 122 -8.64 -23.05 9.53
N LYS A 123 -7.43 -23.11 10.06
CA LYS A 123 -7.12 -22.74 11.46
C LYS A 123 -6.16 -21.57 11.46
N ARG A 124 -6.53 -20.52 12.20
CA ARG A 124 -5.64 -19.38 12.42
C ARG A 124 -4.42 -19.85 13.24
N ILE A 125 -3.23 -19.48 12.78
CA ILE A 125 -1.96 -19.72 13.45
C ILE A 125 -1.23 -18.40 13.69
N SER A 126 -0.16 -18.41 14.50
CA SER A 126 0.69 -17.23 14.66
C SER A 126 1.58 -17.00 13.43
N TRP A 127 2.09 -15.78 13.29
CA TRP A 127 3.08 -15.47 12.26
C TRP A 127 4.36 -16.29 12.46
N ASP A 128 4.82 -16.45 13.71
CA ASP A 128 6.03 -17.24 14.00
C ASP A 128 5.85 -18.69 13.57
N GLU A 129 4.73 -19.31 13.95
CA GLU A 129 4.42 -20.69 13.51
C GLU A 129 4.35 -20.80 11.98
N ALA A 130 3.74 -19.84 11.30
CA ALA A 130 3.64 -19.86 9.84
C ALA A 130 5.01 -19.75 9.18
N LEU A 131 5.84 -18.81 9.63
CA LEU A 131 7.18 -18.58 9.08
C LEU A 131 8.10 -19.77 9.35
N ASP A 132 8.08 -20.35 10.55
CA ASP A 132 8.86 -21.54 10.90
C ASP A 132 8.49 -22.73 10.01
N ARG A 133 7.20 -22.98 9.80
CA ARG A 133 6.73 -24.06 8.93
C ARG A 133 7.19 -23.88 7.49
N VAL A 134 7.04 -22.66 6.95
CA VAL A 134 7.47 -22.34 5.56
C VAL A 134 8.97 -22.48 5.43
N ALA A 135 9.75 -21.90 6.35
CA ALA A 135 11.21 -21.97 6.32
C ALA A 135 11.71 -23.42 6.42
N LYS A 136 11.10 -24.23 7.31
CA LYS A 136 11.44 -25.65 7.46
C LYS A 136 11.19 -26.44 6.15
N LEU A 137 10.02 -26.30 5.56
CA LEU A 137 9.68 -27.00 4.31
C LEU A 137 10.58 -26.59 3.15
N LEU A 138 10.85 -25.29 3.01
CA LEU A 138 11.77 -24.79 1.97
C LEU A 138 13.18 -25.32 2.17
N LYS A 139 13.67 -25.33 3.42
CA LYS A 139 15.00 -25.84 3.73
C LYS A 139 15.11 -27.34 3.48
N GLU A 140 14.16 -28.13 3.96
CA GLU A 140 14.15 -29.59 3.78
C GLU A 140 14.13 -29.98 2.31
N ASP A 141 13.26 -29.36 1.50
CA ASP A 141 13.18 -29.63 0.07
C ASP A 141 14.44 -29.17 -0.67
N ARG A 142 14.97 -28.00 -0.33
CA ARG A 142 16.20 -27.50 -0.95
C ARG A 142 17.42 -28.36 -0.60
N ASP A 143 17.60 -28.74 0.66
CA ASP A 143 18.73 -29.57 1.09
C ASP A 143 18.70 -30.95 0.41
N ALA A 144 17.51 -31.50 0.15
CA ALA A 144 17.36 -32.80 -0.53
C ALA A 144 17.53 -32.73 -2.06
N ASN A 145 17.22 -31.59 -2.70
CA ASN A 145 17.05 -31.52 -4.14
C ASN A 145 17.89 -30.44 -4.83
N PHE A 146 18.77 -29.73 -4.12
CA PHE A 146 19.66 -28.75 -4.71
C PHE A 146 20.77 -29.44 -5.50
N VAL A 147 20.96 -29.03 -6.74
CA VAL A 147 21.99 -29.56 -7.62
C VAL A 147 23.05 -28.49 -7.86
N GLU A 148 24.22 -28.67 -7.28
CA GLU A 148 25.36 -27.75 -7.48
C GLU A 148 25.98 -27.95 -8.87
N GLN A 149 26.24 -29.21 -9.25
CA GLN A 149 26.86 -29.56 -10.53
C GLN A 149 26.08 -30.68 -11.23
N THR A 150 26.05 -30.63 -12.54
CA THR A 150 25.54 -31.73 -13.39
C THR A 150 26.53 -32.89 -13.46
N ALA A 151 26.09 -34.04 -13.98
CA ALA A 151 26.94 -35.23 -14.14
C ALA A 151 28.18 -35.01 -15.02
N ASP A 152 28.13 -34.02 -15.93
CA ASP A 152 29.23 -33.59 -16.79
C ASP A 152 30.10 -32.50 -16.16
N GLY A 153 29.95 -32.22 -14.87
CA GLY A 153 30.79 -31.32 -14.09
C GLY A 153 30.48 -29.84 -14.26
N LYS A 154 29.40 -29.46 -14.94
CA LYS A 154 29.00 -28.05 -15.06
C LYS A 154 28.32 -27.56 -13.82
N THR A 155 28.77 -26.42 -13.27
CA THR A 155 28.15 -25.74 -12.15
C THR A 155 26.81 -25.12 -12.58
N VAL A 156 25.73 -25.51 -11.93
CA VAL A 156 24.35 -25.06 -12.25
C VAL A 156 23.63 -24.40 -11.08
N ASN A 157 23.99 -24.73 -9.84
CA ASN A 157 23.42 -24.14 -8.61
C ASN A 157 21.89 -24.03 -8.69
N ARG A 158 21.18 -25.13 -9.01
CA ARG A 158 19.75 -25.10 -9.31
C ARG A 158 18.92 -25.88 -8.31
N TRP A 159 17.73 -25.39 -8.07
CA TRP A 159 16.67 -26.01 -7.28
C TRP A 159 15.37 -25.97 -8.08
N LEU A 160 14.82 -27.13 -8.44
CA LEU A 160 13.70 -27.28 -9.37
C LEU A 160 12.43 -27.86 -8.76
N THR A 161 12.52 -28.45 -7.56
CA THR A 161 11.39 -29.12 -6.91
C THR A 161 10.40 -28.13 -6.28
N THR A 162 10.85 -26.92 -5.97
CA THR A 162 10.00 -25.82 -5.52
C THR A 162 9.89 -24.75 -6.61
N GLY A 163 8.68 -24.25 -6.83
CA GLY A 163 8.39 -23.12 -7.72
C GLY A 163 7.82 -21.92 -6.97
N MET A 164 7.88 -20.74 -7.60
CA MET A 164 7.31 -19.51 -7.07
C MET A 164 6.44 -18.84 -8.12
N LEU A 165 5.21 -18.52 -7.74
CA LEU A 165 4.32 -17.65 -8.50
C LEU A 165 4.29 -16.28 -7.85
N ALA A 166 4.70 -15.26 -8.58
CA ALA A 166 4.66 -13.87 -8.15
C ALA A 166 3.41 -13.16 -8.69
N ALA A 167 3.09 -12.02 -8.12
CA ALA A 167 2.01 -11.16 -8.59
C ALA A 167 2.56 -9.94 -9.35
N SER A 168 1.76 -9.39 -10.28
CA SER A 168 2.00 -8.06 -10.85
C SER A 168 1.51 -6.93 -9.93
N ALA A 169 0.74 -7.26 -8.88
CA ALA A 169 0.29 -6.33 -7.85
C ALA A 169 1.41 -6.09 -6.82
N ALA A 170 2.49 -5.47 -7.25
CA ALA A 170 3.66 -5.14 -6.45
C ALA A 170 4.44 -3.98 -7.10
N SER A 171 5.19 -3.22 -6.30
CA SER A 171 6.11 -2.22 -6.85
C SER A 171 7.29 -2.89 -7.56
N ASN A 172 8.01 -2.13 -8.40
CA ASN A 172 9.19 -2.62 -9.10
C ASN A 172 10.27 -3.12 -8.14
N GLU A 173 10.45 -2.44 -7.00
CA GLU A 173 11.43 -2.80 -5.98
C GLU A 173 11.09 -4.16 -5.35
N VAL A 174 9.82 -4.39 -5.02
CA VAL A 174 9.35 -5.67 -4.49
C VAL A 174 9.57 -6.79 -5.52
N GLY A 175 9.22 -6.56 -6.78
CA GLY A 175 9.44 -7.52 -7.87
C GLY A 175 10.91 -7.85 -8.05
N TYR A 176 11.78 -6.85 -8.06
CA TYR A 176 13.23 -7.03 -8.17
C TYR A 176 13.81 -7.84 -6.99
N LEU A 177 13.47 -7.45 -5.75
CA LEU A 177 13.96 -8.16 -4.56
C LEU A 177 13.46 -9.60 -4.51
N THR A 178 12.20 -9.85 -4.84
CA THR A 178 11.63 -11.19 -4.89
C THR A 178 12.38 -12.08 -5.88
N HIS A 179 12.62 -11.58 -7.11
CA HIS A 179 13.37 -12.31 -8.11
C HIS A 179 14.81 -12.57 -7.67
N LYS A 180 15.46 -11.56 -7.10
CA LYS A 180 16.85 -11.66 -6.61
C LYS A 180 16.97 -12.71 -5.50
N VAL A 181 16.05 -12.71 -4.52
CA VAL A 181 16.03 -13.69 -3.43
C VAL A 181 15.77 -15.10 -3.97
N ALA A 182 14.75 -15.27 -4.83
CA ALA A 182 14.47 -16.57 -5.44
C ALA A 182 15.68 -17.15 -6.18
N ARG A 183 16.35 -16.32 -6.98
CA ARG A 183 17.56 -16.74 -7.72
C ARG A 183 18.75 -17.04 -6.80
N SER A 184 18.92 -16.29 -5.71
CA SER A 184 20.01 -16.56 -4.74
C SER A 184 19.85 -17.91 -4.02
N MET A 185 18.61 -18.40 -3.91
CA MET A 185 18.32 -19.75 -3.40
C MET A 185 18.51 -20.86 -4.44
N GLY A 186 18.76 -20.53 -5.70
CA GLY A 186 18.84 -21.48 -6.81
C GLY A 186 17.50 -21.84 -7.45
N LEU A 187 16.41 -21.19 -7.07
CA LEU A 187 15.07 -21.43 -7.56
C LEU A 187 14.93 -20.93 -9.00
N LEU A 188 14.63 -21.85 -9.94
CA LEU A 188 14.47 -21.54 -11.35
C LEU A 188 13.01 -21.50 -11.82
N ALA A 189 12.15 -22.29 -11.22
CA ALA A 189 10.72 -22.31 -11.52
C ALA A 189 10.05 -21.06 -10.92
N PHE A 190 10.12 -19.94 -11.65
CA PHE A 190 9.62 -18.64 -11.25
C PHE A 190 8.78 -18.03 -12.36
N ASP A 191 7.53 -17.72 -12.06
CA ASP A 191 6.61 -17.09 -13.00
C ASP A 191 5.66 -16.12 -12.33
N ASN A 192 4.87 -15.39 -13.12
CA ASN A 192 3.81 -14.53 -12.61
C ASN A 192 2.57 -14.57 -13.51
N GLN A 193 1.42 -14.16 -12.98
CA GLN A 193 0.15 -14.19 -13.69
C GLN A 193 0.10 -13.26 -14.92
N ALA A 194 0.93 -12.22 -14.99
CA ALA A 194 0.93 -11.30 -16.12
C ALA A 194 1.67 -11.83 -17.35
N ARG A 195 2.34 -12.97 -17.23
CA ARG A 195 3.10 -13.60 -18.30
C ARG A 195 2.30 -14.67 -19.07
N VAL A 196 1.16 -15.05 -18.55
CA VAL A 196 0.28 -16.06 -19.17
C VAL A 196 -0.52 -15.44 -20.31
#